data_ecd8ea369c621b86e27fcb58521264b3
#
_entry.id   ecd8ea369c621b86e27fcb58521264b3
#
_cell.length_a   1.000
_cell.length_b   1.000
_cell.length_c   1.000
_cell.angle_alpha   90.00
_cell.angle_beta   90.00
_cell.angle_gamma   90.00
#
_symmetry.space_group_name_H-M   'P 1'
#
loop_
_entity.id
_entity.type
_entity.pdbx_description
1 polymer ?
#
loop_
_entity_poly.entity_id
_entity_poly.type
_entity_poly.pdbx_seq_one_letter_code
_entity_poly.pdbx_strand_id
1 'polypeptide(L)'
;MAKLRVEVISLFPEMFSAISDYGITSRAVKQGLLQLTCWNPRDYTTDRHHSVDDRPFGGGPGMVMKIKPLEDALVQAREAAGEAAKVIYLSPQGRQLNQSAVRELANEEALILIAGRYEGIDERFIDAYVDEEWSIGDYVLSGGELPAMVLIDAVTRLLPGALGHVDSAEEDSFTDGLLDCPHYTRPEVYADQRVPDVLLSGNHAHIRRWRLQQSLGRTFERRADLLESRSLSGEEKKLLEEYIRERDDS
;
A
#
# COMPACT_ATOMS: atom_id res chain seq x y z
N MET A 1 6.60 14.78 17.53
CA MET A 1 6.94 13.39 17.18
C MET A 1 6.29 13.08 15.84
N ALA A 2 6.89 12.22 15.01
CA ALA A 2 6.27 11.73 13.78
C ALA A 2 4.93 11.04 14.12
N LYS A 3 3.96 11.10 13.19
CA LYS A 3 2.68 10.40 13.37
C LYS A 3 2.81 8.89 13.12
N LEU A 4 3.71 8.52 12.21
CA LEU A 4 4.06 7.13 11.93
C LEU A 4 5.57 6.99 11.81
N ARG A 5 6.13 5.99 12.47
CA ARG A 5 7.53 5.57 12.31
C ARG A 5 7.58 4.26 11.54
N VAL A 6 8.41 4.20 10.52
CA VAL A 6 8.62 2.98 9.74
C VAL A 6 10.11 2.68 9.72
N GLU A 7 10.47 1.57 10.31
CA GLU A 7 11.80 1.00 10.31
C GLU A 7 11.83 -0.14 9.28
N VAL A 8 12.74 -0.12 8.32
CA VAL A 8 12.80 -1.14 7.27
C VAL A 8 14.10 -1.92 7.38
N ILE A 9 14.00 -3.23 7.51
CA ILE A 9 15.14 -4.14 7.45
C ILE A 9 15.29 -4.62 6.01
N SER A 10 16.36 -4.19 5.33
CA SER A 10 16.59 -4.46 3.91
C SER A 10 18.08 -4.55 3.58
N LEU A 11 18.42 -5.41 2.62
CA LEU A 11 19.78 -5.50 2.06
C LEU A 11 20.09 -4.35 1.07
N PHE A 12 19.09 -3.58 0.67
CA PHE A 12 19.19 -2.49 -0.32
C PHE A 12 18.48 -1.23 0.18
N PRO A 13 18.97 -0.60 1.26
CA PRO A 13 18.37 0.61 1.84
C PRO A 13 18.27 1.77 0.84
N GLU A 14 19.17 1.84 -0.14
CA GLU A 14 19.19 2.89 -1.16
C GLU A 14 17.94 2.88 -2.07
N MET A 15 17.28 1.73 -2.21
CA MET A 15 16.02 1.63 -2.98
C MET A 15 14.92 2.53 -2.41
N PHE A 16 14.94 2.77 -1.11
CA PHE A 16 13.92 3.57 -0.43
C PHE A 16 14.02 5.07 -0.71
N SER A 17 15.10 5.53 -1.35
CA SER A 17 15.19 6.91 -1.87
C SER A 17 14.08 7.23 -2.87
N ALA A 18 13.54 6.22 -3.55
CA ALA A 18 12.41 6.37 -4.47
C ALA A 18 11.15 6.94 -3.78
N ILE A 19 10.98 6.70 -2.49
CA ILE A 19 9.84 7.19 -1.71
C ILE A 19 10.24 8.27 -0.69
N SER A 20 11.47 8.26 -0.18
CA SER A 20 11.93 9.30 0.77
C SER A 20 12.22 10.65 0.10
N ASP A 21 12.60 10.66 -1.18
CA ASP A 21 13.07 11.85 -1.87
C ASP A 21 12.05 12.45 -2.83
N TYR A 22 11.01 11.69 -3.20
CA TYR A 22 10.02 12.07 -4.22
C TYR A 22 8.57 11.91 -3.73
N GLY A 23 7.68 12.68 -4.35
CA GLY A 23 6.24 12.53 -4.21
C GLY A 23 5.67 12.95 -2.86
N ILE A 24 4.54 12.33 -2.52
CA ILE A 24 3.77 12.61 -1.30
C ILE A 24 4.51 12.08 -0.07
N THR A 25 5.15 10.92 -0.17
CA THR A 25 5.91 10.31 0.91
C THR A 25 7.09 11.18 1.32
N SER A 26 7.85 11.73 0.36
CA SER A 26 8.92 12.72 0.65
C SER A 26 8.38 13.96 1.38
N ARG A 27 7.20 14.44 0.97
CA ARG A 27 6.57 15.57 1.66
C ARG A 27 6.19 15.23 3.10
N ALA A 28 5.62 14.03 3.32
CA ALA A 28 5.29 13.55 4.65
C ALA A 28 6.53 13.40 5.56
N VAL A 29 7.65 12.92 5.01
CA VAL A 29 8.93 12.87 5.73
C VAL A 29 9.41 14.27 6.11
N LYS A 30 9.44 15.22 5.15
CA LYS A 30 9.85 16.61 5.40
C LYS A 30 8.98 17.36 6.40
N GLN A 31 7.69 17.00 6.46
CA GLN A 31 6.73 17.55 7.42
C GLN A 31 6.75 16.84 8.79
N GLY A 32 7.55 15.79 8.94
CA GLY A 32 7.61 14.99 10.17
C GLY A 32 6.35 14.17 10.44
N LEU A 33 5.53 13.90 9.41
CA LEU A 33 4.38 13.01 9.52
C LEU A 33 4.81 11.54 9.45
N LEU A 34 5.80 11.25 8.61
CA LEU A 34 6.43 9.95 8.44
C LEU A 34 7.91 10.08 8.83
N GLN A 35 8.38 9.17 9.67
CA GLN A 35 9.81 8.91 9.87
C GLN A 35 10.14 7.57 9.22
N LEU A 36 11.12 7.55 8.31
CA LEU A 36 11.56 6.35 7.61
C LEU A 36 13.05 6.14 7.87
N THR A 37 13.38 4.96 8.43
CA THR A 37 14.77 4.53 8.68
C THR A 37 14.99 3.16 8.08
N CYS A 38 16.16 2.92 7.51
CA CYS A 38 16.52 1.61 6.94
C CYS A 38 17.72 1.02 7.69
N TRP A 39 17.63 -0.28 7.96
CA TRP A 39 18.61 -1.09 8.66
C TRP A 39 19.12 -2.18 7.73
N ASN A 40 20.42 -2.18 7.43
CA ASN A 40 21.00 -3.20 6.58
C ASN A 40 21.55 -4.36 7.43
N PRO A 41 21.01 -5.59 7.31
CA PRO A 41 21.53 -6.75 8.06
C PRO A 41 23.02 -7.01 7.86
N ARG A 42 23.62 -6.58 6.74
CA ARG A 42 25.08 -6.71 6.50
C ARG A 42 25.92 -5.95 7.51
N ASP A 43 25.41 -4.84 8.05
CA ASP A 43 26.13 -4.00 9.02
C ASP A 43 26.28 -4.69 10.38
N TYR A 44 25.51 -5.76 10.61
CA TYR A 44 25.50 -6.54 11.86
C TYR A 44 26.21 -7.88 11.73
N THR A 45 26.91 -8.12 10.63
CA THR A 45 27.70 -9.34 10.44
C THR A 45 29.11 -9.14 10.97
N THR A 46 29.68 -10.21 11.52
CA THR A 46 31.04 -10.17 12.09
C THR A 46 32.08 -10.85 11.20
N ASP A 47 31.64 -11.57 10.17
CA ASP A 47 32.51 -12.27 9.25
C ASP A 47 33.07 -11.32 8.16
N ARG A 48 34.25 -11.66 7.62
CA ARG A 48 34.96 -10.85 6.61
C ARG A 48 34.13 -10.56 5.36
N HIS A 49 33.19 -11.44 5.02
CA HIS A 49 32.41 -11.37 3.79
C HIS A 49 31.04 -10.69 3.99
N HIS A 50 30.72 -10.28 5.22
CA HIS A 50 29.41 -9.70 5.56
C HIS A 50 28.25 -10.60 5.09
N SER A 51 28.37 -11.92 5.38
CA SER A 51 27.45 -12.94 4.87
C SER A 51 26.11 -12.92 5.61
N VAL A 52 25.06 -12.58 4.89
CA VAL A 52 23.66 -12.49 5.40
C VAL A 52 22.81 -13.69 5.00
N ASP A 53 23.33 -14.61 4.19
CA ASP A 53 22.64 -15.76 3.62
C ASP A 53 23.46 -17.03 3.73
N ASP A 54 22.80 -18.20 3.64
CA ASP A 54 23.43 -19.50 3.60
C ASP A 54 22.55 -20.49 2.83
N ARG A 55 23.09 -21.68 2.53
CA ARG A 55 22.37 -22.75 1.82
C ARG A 55 21.22 -23.28 2.67
N PRO A 56 20.05 -23.57 2.07
CA PRO A 56 18.95 -24.17 2.81
C PRO A 56 19.30 -25.59 3.28
N PHE A 57 18.86 -25.96 4.46
CA PHE A 57 18.83 -27.34 4.89
C PHE A 57 17.91 -28.17 3.97
N GLY A 58 18.28 -29.38 3.68
CA GLY A 58 17.58 -30.24 2.72
C GLY A 58 18.05 -30.05 1.28
N GLY A 59 18.92 -29.06 1.02
CA GLY A 59 19.43 -28.75 -0.32
C GLY A 59 18.42 -27.96 -1.16
N GLY A 60 18.69 -27.84 -2.45
CA GLY A 60 17.88 -27.08 -3.40
C GLY A 60 18.64 -25.88 -3.97
N PRO A 61 18.08 -25.19 -4.98
CA PRO A 61 18.63 -23.97 -5.52
C PRO A 61 18.43 -22.79 -4.56
N GLY A 62 19.24 -21.74 -4.72
CA GLY A 62 19.10 -20.51 -3.97
C GLY A 62 19.74 -20.53 -2.59
N MET A 63 19.46 -19.49 -1.84
CA MET A 63 20.00 -19.19 -0.52
C MET A 63 18.86 -18.75 0.40
N VAL A 64 19.08 -18.78 1.72
CA VAL A 64 18.12 -18.31 2.73
C VAL A 64 18.81 -17.28 3.61
N MET A 65 18.12 -16.21 3.97
CA MET A 65 18.66 -15.19 4.86
C MET A 65 18.83 -15.76 6.28
N LYS A 66 20.01 -15.51 6.84
CA LYS A 66 20.40 -15.98 8.18
C LYS A 66 19.63 -15.26 9.28
N ILE A 67 19.34 -15.96 10.37
CA ILE A 67 18.66 -15.43 11.56
C ILE A 67 19.47 -14.30 12.20
N LYS A 68 20.74 -14.55 12.52
CA LYS A 68 21.50 -13.63 13.39
C LYS A 68 21.64 -12.21 12.84
N PRO A 69 22.00 -11.97 11.56
CA PRO A 69 22.03 -10.61 11.04
C PRO A 69 20.66 -9.92 11.03
N LEU A 70 19.57 -10.68 10.80
CA LEU A 70 18.21 -10.13 10.87
C LEU A 70 17.80 -9.79 12.31
N GLU A 71 18.12 -10.67 13.25
CA GLU A 71 17.85 -10.44 14.69
C GLU A 71 18.56 -9.20 15.20
N ASP A 72 19.85 -9.03 14.90
CA ASP A 72 20.62 -7.87 15.34
C ASP A 72 20.10 -6.57 14.71
N ALA A 73 19.72 -6.59 13.44
CA ALA A 73 19.05 -5.45 12.80
C ALA A 73 17.69 -5.16 13.42
N LEU A 74 16.92 -6.19 13.78
CA LEU A 74 15.61 -6.07 14.44
C LEU A 74 15.73 -5.44 15.83
N VAL A 75 16.75 -5.79 16.60
CA VAL A 75 17.01 -5.17 17.90
C VAL A 75 17.17 -3.65 17.76
N GLN A 76 17.96 -3.19 16.78
CA GLN A 76 18.15 -1.76 16.52
C GLN A 76 16.89 -1.08 16.02
N ALA A 77 16.14 -1.74 15.14
CA ALA A 77 14.86 -1.24 14.66
C ALA A 77 13.83 -1.08 15.81
N ARG A 78 13.77 -2.04 16.75
CA ARG A 78 12.92 -1.97 17.95
C ARG A 78 13.34 -0.86 18.91
N GLU A 79 14.65 -0.67 19.14
CA GLU A 79 15.14 0.44 19.95
C GLU A 79 14.71 1.80 19.36
N ALA A 80 14.68 1.95 18.04
CA ALA A 80 14.26 3.16 17.35
C ALA A 80 12.74 3.33 17.32
N ALA A 81 12.00 2.25 17.04
CA ALA A 81 10.55 2.27 16.87
C ALA A 81 9.77 2.21 18.19
N GLY A 82 10.33 1.55 19.20
CA GLY A 82 9.68 1.15 20.46
C GLY A 82 9.23 -0.31 20.42
N GLU A 83 9.17 -0.92 21.61
CA GLU A 83 8.86 -2.35 21.79
C GLU A 83 7.46 -2.77 21.27
N ALA A 84 6.52 -1.83 21.22
CA ALA A 84 5.16 -2.07 20.72
C ALA A 84 5.04 -1.99 19.19
N ALA A 85 6.14 -1.72 18.45
CA ALA A 85 6.12 -1.65 17.00
C ALA A 85 5.81 -3.02 16.40
N LYS A 86 4.84 -3.05 15.48
CA LYS A 86 4.43 -4.27 14.79
C LYS A 86 5.47 -4.69 13.76
N VAL A 87 5.92 -5.93 13.84
CA VAL A 87 6.91 -6.51 12.92
C VAL A 87 6.18 -7.23 11.78
N ILE A 88 6.40 -6.76 10.57
CA ILE A 88 5.72 -7.23 9.36
C ILE A 88 6.74 -7.79 8.37
N TYR A 89 6.52 -9.02 7.93
CA TYR A 89 7.27 -9.62 6.84
C TYR A 89 6.50 -9.51 5.52
N LEU A 90 7.13 -8.97 4.48
CA LEU A 90 6.57 -8.86 3.13
C LEU A 90 6.84 -10.17 2.38
N SER A 91 5.80 -11.00 2.25
CA SER A 91 5.87 -12.37 1.75
C SER A 91 4.68 -12.68 0.84
N PRO A 92 4.86 -13.42 -0.28
CA PRO A 92 3.73 -13.90 -1.08
C PRO A 92 2.82 -14.87 -0.32
N GLN A 93 3.26 -15.42 0.82
CA GLN A 93 2.48 -16.32 1.67
C GLN A 93 1.58 -15.57 2.67
N GLY A 94 1.77 -14.26 2.81
CA GLY A 94 1.04 -13.43 3.75
C GLY A 94 -0.40 -13.13 3.33
N ARG A 95 -1.16 -12.56 4.26
CA ARG A 95 -2.51 -12.00 4.01
C ARG A 95 -2.43 -10.93 2.92
N GLN A 96 -3.39 -10.90 2.02
CA GLN A 96 -3.42 -9.91 0.92
C GLN A 96 -3.65 -8.49 1.46
N LEU A 97 -2.74 -7.57 1.10
CA LEU A 97 -2.84 -6.16 1.41
C LEU A 97 -3.94 -5.52 0.55
N ASN A 98 -4.96 -5.01 1.20
CA ASN A 98 -6.05 -4.26 0.59
C ASN A 98 -6.27 -2.94 1.34
N GLN A 99 -7.20 -2.08 0.87
CA GLN A 99 -7.42 -0.77 1.48
C GLN A 99 -7.88 -0.84 2.94
N SER A 100 -8.59 -1.89 3.36
CA SER A 100 -8.95 -2.09 4.77
C SER A 100 -7.72 -2.34 5.63
N ALA A 101 -6.82 -3.21 5.16
CA ALA A 101 -5.56 -3.50 5.83
C ALA A 101 -4.65 -2.25 5.90
N VAL A 102 -4.60 -1.47 4.82
CA VAL A 102 -3.86 -0.20 4.82
C VAL A 102 -4.39 0.76 5.89
N ARG A 103 -5.72 0.83 6.09
CA ARG A 103 -6.33 1.62 7.17
C ARG A 103 -6.00 1.09 8.57
N GLU A 104 -5.97 -0.23 8.74
CA GLU A 104 -5.54 -0.86 9.99
C GLU A 104 -4.11 -0.42 10.32
N LEU A 105 -3.19 -0.56 9.36
CA LEU A 105 -1.78 -0.21 9.53
C LEU A 105 -1.52 1.29 9.68
N ALA A 106 -2.37 2.15 9.09
CA ALA A 106 -2.27 3.60 9.23
C ALA A 106 -2.60 4.11 10.66
N ASN A 107 -3.22 3.28 11.49
CA ASN A 107 -3.50 3.60 12.90
C ASN A 107 -2.36 3.21 13.85
N GLU A 108 -1.35 2.49 13.36
CA GLU A 108 -0.19 2.14 14.16
C GLU A 108 0.72 3.35 14.38
N GLU A 109 1.41 3.40 15.51
CA GLU A 109 2.41 4.43 15.79
C GLU A 109 3.77 4.12 15.16
N ALA A 110 4.07 2.83 15.02
CA ALA A 110 5.33 2.35 14.46
C ALA A 110 5.17 0.97 13.80
N LEU A 111 5.85 0.80 12.66
CA LEU A 111 5.95 -0.46 11.92
C LEU A 111 7.41 -0.81 11.70
N ILE A 112 7.75 -2.10 11.80
CA ILE A 112 9.03 -2.65 11.38
C ILE A 112 8.76 -3.57 10.19
N LEU A 113 9.25 -3.20 9.00
CA LEU A 113 9.03 -3.94 7.78
C LEU A 113 10.27 -4.76 7.42
N ILE A 114 10.09 -6.06 7.18
CA ILE A 114 11.18 -6.96 6.78
C ILE A 114 11.06 -7.22 5.29
N ALA A 115 12.05 -6.75 4.52
CA ALA A 115 12.19 -7.01 3.10
C ALA A 115 13.10 -8.22 2.88
N GLY A 116 12.51 -9.41 2.76
CA GLY A 116 13.25 -10.63 2.48
C GLY A 116 13.84 -10.66 1.07
N ARG A 117 14.89 -11.44 0.92
CA ARG A 117 15.57 -11.69 -0.35
C ARG A 117 15.87 -13.19 -0.50
N TYR A 118 16.37 -13.58 -1.66
CA TYR A 118 16.72 -14.98 -2.01
C TYR A 118 15.46 -15.86 -1.99
N GLU A 119 15.53 -17.07 -1.40
CA GLU A 119 14.38 -17.97 -1.22
C GLU A 119 13.49 -17.58 -0.04
N GLY A 120 13.90 -16.57 0.73
CA GLY A 120 13.20 -16.06 1.90
C GLY A 120 14.11 -15.95 3.13
N ILE A 121 13.49 -15.84 4.28
CA ILE A 121 14.17 -15.77 5.58
C ILE A 121 13.97 -17.08 6.34
N ASP A 122 14.85 -17.40 7.28
CA ASP A 122 14.75 -18.62 8.09
C ASP A 122 13.42 -18.63 8.87
N GLU A 123 12.67 -19.74 8.75
CA GLU A 123 11.33 -19.88 9.34
C GLU A 123 11.32 -19.64 10.86
N ARG A 124 12.37 -20.02 11.56
CA ARG A 124 12.50 -19.79 13.01
C ARG A 124 12.56 -18.31 13.38
N PHE A 125 13.02 -17.45 12.44
CA PHE A 125 12.95 -16.01 12.63
C PHE A 125 11.52 -15.50 12.48
N ILE A 126 10.78 -16.02 11.50
CA ILE A 126 9.36 -15.69 11.30
C ILE A 126 8.57 -16.07 12.54
N ASP A 127 8.67 -17.31 12.98
CA ASP A 127 7.97 -17.83 14.16
C ASP A 127 8.26 -17.05 15.45
N ALA A 128 9.50 -16.57 15.61
CA ALA A 128 9.92 -15.91 16.85
C ALA A 128 9.63 -14.41 16.91
N TYR A 129 9.62 -13.73 15.76
CA TYR A 129 9.71 -12.26 15.75
C TYR A 129 8.69 -11.54 14.86
N VAL A 130 8.05 -12.23 13.92
CA VAL A 130 7.11 -11.63 12.98
C VAL A 130 5.69 -11.69 13.54
N ASP A 131 5.03 -10.55 13.62
CA ASP A 131 3.63 -10.47 14.08
C ASP A 131 2.64 -10.76 12.94
N GLU A 132 2.97 -10.32 11.73
CA GLU A 132 2.10 -10.46 10.55
C GLU A 132 2.90 -10.62 9.27
N GLU A 133 2.36 -11.42 8.33
CA GLU A 133 2.87 -11.49 6.98
C GLU A 133 1.88 -10.86 5.99
N TRP A 134 2.38 -10.04 5.05
CA TRP A 134 1.55 -9.37 4.07
C TRP A 134 2.03 -9.58 2.65
N SER A 135 1.09 -9.90 1.76
CA SER A 135 1.29 -10.03 0.31
C SER A 135 0.66 -8.87 -0.45
N ILE A 136 1.34 -8.36 -1.46
CA ILE A 136 0.78 -7.34 -2.37
C ILE A 136 0.13 -7.93 -3.63
N GLY A 137 0.02 -9.26 -3.72
CA GLY A 137 -0.64 -9.96 -4.82
C GLY A 137 -0.03 -11.32 -5.11
N ASP A 138 -0.72 -12.10 -5.92
CA ASP A 138 -0.40 -13.49 -6.27
C ASP A 138 0.66 -13.55 -7.40
N TYR A 139 1.83 -13.00 -7.13
CA TYR A 139 3.00 -13.03 -8.00
C TYR A 139 4.28 -12.93 -7.19
N VAL A 140 5.38 -13.42 -7.75
CA VAL A 140 6.68 -13.47 -7.08
C VAL A 140 7.55 -12.30 -7.55
N LEU A 141 8.15 -11.59 -6.60
CA LEU A 141 9.15 -10.55 -6.81
C LEU A 141 10.53 -11.02 -6.36
N SER A 142 11.57 -10.30 -6.80
CA SER A 142 12.96 -10.61 -6.42
C SER A 142 13.31 -10.25 -4.98
N GLY A 143 12.40 -9.61 -4.23
CA GLY A 143 12.60 -9.21 -2.83
C GLY A 143 11.46 -8.37 -2.29
N GLY A 144 11.48 -8.12 -0.99
CA GLY A 144 10.44 -7.43 -0.24
C GLY A 144 10.51 -5.91 -0.29
N GLU A 145 11.51 -5.30 -0.93
CA GLU A 145 11.67 -3.83 -0.95
C GLU A 145 10.54 -3.14 -1.70
N LEU A 146 10.15 -3.65 -2.88
CA LEU A 146 9.02 -3.09 -3.64
C LEU A 146 7.70 -3.22 -2.86
N PRO A 147 7.34 -4.39 -2.30
CA PRO A 147 6.19 -4.52 -1.40
C PRO A 147 6.23 -3.55 -0.23
N ALA A 148 7.37 -3.38 0.42
CA ALA A 148 7.54 -2.43 1.52
C ALA A 148 7.27 -0.99 1.07
N MET A 149 7.80 -0.57 -0.07
CA MET A 149 7.54 0.75 -0.63
C MET A 149 6.06 0.97 -0.98
N VAL A 150 5.38 -0.05 -1.55
CA VAL A 150 3.93 0.00 -1.82
C VAL A 150 3.15 0.18 -0.53
N LEU A 151 3.46 -0.58 0.53
CA LEU A 151 2.81 -0.46 1.83
C LEU A 151 3.03 0.92 2.43
N ILE A 152 4.28 1.42 2.44
CA ILE A 152 4.63 2.73 2.99
C ILE A 152 3.88 3.85 2.26
N ASP A 153 3.83 3.82 0.92
CA ASP A 153 3.10 4.82 0.14
C ASP A 153 1.61 4.79 0.48
N ALA A 154 0.99 3.62 0.43
CA ALA A 154 -0.44 3.44 0.70
C ALA A 154 -0.83 3.94 2.10
N VAL A 155 -0.06 3.60 3.14
CA VAL A 155 -0.30 4.03 4.52
C VAL A 155 -0.06 5.54 4.67
N THR A 156 1.00 6.08 4.06
CA THR A 156 1.34 7.50 4.14
C THR A 156 0.22 8.39 3.60
N ARG A 157 -0.47 7.96 2.53
CA ARG A 157 -1.61 8.70 1.95
C ARG A 157 -2.76 8.90 2.94
N LEU A 158 -2.90 8.01 3.92
CA LEU A 158 -3.94 8.08 4.95
C LEU A 158 -3.53 8.91 6.17
N LEU A 159 -2.27 9.30 6.30
CA LEU A 159 -1.82 10.14 7.41
C LEU A 159 -2.43 11.54 7.31
N PRO A 160 -3.09 12.04 8.36
CA PRO A 160 -3.67 13.38 8.35
C PRO A 160 -2.63 14.45 8.03
N GLY A 161 -2.87 15.20 6.96
CA GLY A 161 -1.97 16.26 6.46
C GLY A 161 -0.96 15.80 5.42
N ALA A 162 -0.87 14.52 5.06
CA ALA A 162 0.01 14.04 4.00
C ALA A 162 -0.48 14.49 2.62
N LEU A 163 -1.80 14.40 2.36
CA LEU A 163 -2.42 14.90 1.13
C LEU A 163 -2.76 16.39 1.23
N GLY A 164 -2.78 17.08 0.08
CA GLY A 164 -3.08 18.52 0.00
C GLY A 164 -4.53 18.90 0.32
N HIS A 165 -5.48 17.98 0.06
CA HIS A 165 -6.88 18.09 0.41
C HIS A 165 -7.27 16.88 1.25
N VAL A 166 -7.99 17.13 2.34
CA VAL A 166 -8.40 16.07 3.29
C VAL A 166 -9.31 15.05 2.59
N ASP A 167 -10.17 15.52 1.69
CA ASP A 167 -11.16 14.69 0.99
C ASP A 167 -10.55 13.80 -0.11
N SER A 168 -9.28 14.05 -0.54
CA SER A 168 -8.67 13.30 -1.65
C SER A 168 -8.47 11.81 -1.36
N ALA A 169 -8.29 11.44 -0.09
CA ALA A 169 -8.18 10.02 0.28
C ALA A 169 -9.55 9.37 0.50
N GLU A 170 -10.60 10.17 0.74
CA GLU A 170 -11.95 9.68 0.99
C GLU A 170 -12.71 9.39 -0.31
N GLU A 171 -12.36 10.07 -1.41
CA GLU A 171 -12.97 9.89 -2.73
C GLU A 171 -12.24 8.83 -3.60
N ASP A 172 -11.10 8.28 -3.15
CA ASP A 172 -10.34 7.27 -3.89
C ASP A 172 -11.06 5.91 -3.95
N SER A 173 -10.71 5.11 -4.97
CA SER A 173 -11.18 3.72 -5.12
C SER A 173 -11.00 2.92 -3.83
N PHE A 174 -11.94 2.03 -3.54
CA PHE A 174 -11.99 1.13 -2.38
C PHE A 174 -12.27 1.80 -1.02
N THR A 175 -12.38 3.11 -0.96
CA THR A 175 -12.60 3.82 0.31
C THR A 175 -13.97 3.51 0.88
N ASP A 176 -14.97 3.51 0.04
CA ASP A 176 -16.37 3.14 0.37
C ASP A 176 -16.79 1.81 -0.28
N GLY A 177 -15.84 1.04 -0.83
CA GLY A 177 -16.07 -0.24 -1.49
C GLY A 177 -16.42 -0.11 -2.97
N LEU A 178 -16.31 1.07 -3.58
CA LEU A 178 -16.49 1.29 -5.00
C LEU A 178 -15.15 1.63 -5.69
N LEU A 179 -15.13 1.50 -7.00
CA LEU A 179 -14.11 2.14 -7.84
C LEU A 179 -14.47 3.62 -8.03
N ASP A 180 -13.43 4.45 -8.14
CA ASP A 180 -13.62 5.87 -8.38
C ASP A 180 -14.23 6.16 -9.77
N CYS A 181 -14.88 7.33 -9.88
CA CYS A 181 -15.50 7.80 -11.11
C CYS A 181 -14.46 8.23 -12.15
N PRO A 182 -14.86 8.41 -13.44
CA PRO A 182 -13.95 8.96 -14.44
C PRO A 182 -13.62 10.43 -14.19
N HIS A 183 -12.35 10.79 -14.32
CA HIS A 183 -11.90 12.17 -14.24
C HIS A 183 -11.62 12.75 -15.61
N TYR A 184 -11.94 14.03 -15.78
CA TYR A 184 -11.72 14.79 -17.02
C TYR A 184 -10.94 16.06 -16.71
N THR A 185 -10.06 16.44 -17.64
CA THR A 185 -9.30 17.69 -17.58
C THR A 185 -9.33 18.40 -18.93
N ARG A 186 -8.70 19.55 -19.03
CA ARG A 186 -8.57 20.33 -20.29
C ARG A 186 -7.75 19.55 -21.34
N PRO A 187 -8.09 19.70 -22.64
CA PRO A 187 -9.15 20.54 -23.22
C PRO A 187 -10.55 19.94 -23.02
N GLU A 188 -11.60 20.76 -23.15
CA GLU A 188 -13.02 20.35 -23.03
C GLU A 188 -13.44 19.34 -24.11
N VAL A 189 -12.87 19.46 -25.29
CA VAL A 189 -13.07 18.53 -26.41
C VAL A 189 -11.72 17.97 -26.86
N TYR A 190 -11.62 16.64 -26.92
CA TYR A 190 -10.45 15.94 -27.40
C TYR A 190 -10.86 14.78 -28.33
N ALA A 191 -10.37 14.76 -29.56
CA ALA A 191 -10.69 13.73 -30.57
C ALA A 191 -12.21 13.50 -30.72
N ASP A 192 -12.95 14.57 -30.90
CA ASP A 192 -14.42 14.63 -31.01
C ASP A 192 -15.20 14.14 -29.75
N GLN A 193 -14.50 13.82 -28.68
CA GLN A 193 -15.09 13.46 -27.39
C GLN A 193 -15.13 14.69 -26.48
N ARG A 194 -16.33 15.01 -25.96
CA ARG A 194 -16.53 16.13 -25.06
C ARG A 194 -16.61 15.67 -23.60
N VAL A 195 -16.10 16.50 -22.69
CA VAL A 195 -16.36 16.37 -21.25
C VAL A 195 -17.87 16.35 -20.99
N PRO A 196 -18.40 15.43 -20.18
CA PRO A 196 -19.82 15.39 -19.84
C PRO A 196 -20.35 16.74 -19.35
N ASP A 197 -21.47 17.20 -19.93
CA ASP A 197 -22.05 18.52 -19.65
C ASP A 197 -22.38 18.76 -18.18
N VAL A 198 -22.72 17.68 -17.43
CA VAL A 198 -22.97 17.74 -16.00
C VAL A 198 -21.74 18.25 -15.22
N LEU A 199 -20.52 17.89 -15.65
CA LEU A 199 -19.28 18.35 -15.02
C LEU A 199 -18.97 19.83 -15.30
N LEU A 200 -19.55 20.39 -16.36
CA LEU A 200 -19.41 21.79 -16.74
C LEU A 200 -20.51 22.68 -16.13
N SER A 201 -21.55 22.08 -15.54
CA SER A 201 -22.76 22.78 -15.08
C SER A 201 -22.54 23.65 -13.83
N GLY A 202 -21.49 23.41 -13.04
CA GLY A 202 -21.30 24.05 -11.72
C GLY A 202 -22.30 23.56 -10.65
N ASN A 203 -23.24 22.67 -10.97
CA ASN A 203 -24.20 22.15 -10.02
C ASN A 203 -23.60 20.98 -9.22
N HIS A 204 -23.07 21.27 -8.05
CA HIS A 204 -22.39 20.28 -7.20
C HIS A 204 -23.26 19.07 -6.83
N ALA A 205 -24.58 19.24 -6.70
CA ALA A 205 -25.46 18.13 -6.40
C ALA A 205 -25.59 17.14 -7.58
N HIS A 206 -25.76 17.68 -8.79
CA HIS A 206 -25.81 16.88 -10.01
C HIS A 206 -24.45 16.22 -10.30
N ILE A 207 -23.34 16.93 -10.06
CA ILE A 207 -21.99 16.39 -10.23
C ILE A 207 -21.74 15.22 -9.25
N ARG A 208 -22.08 15.34 -7.97
CA ARG A 208 -21.95 14.25 -6.99
C ARG A 208 -22.79 13.03 -7.38
N ARG A 209 -24.05 13.25 -7.78
CA ARG A 209 -24.94 12.19 -8.24
C ARG A 209 -24.37 11.45 -9.46
N TRP A 210 -23.88 12.19 -10.45
CA TRP A 210 -23.26 11.62 -11.63
C TRP A 210 -21.98 10.84 -11.30
N ARG A 211 -21.12 11.38 -10.44
CA ARG A 211 -19.91 10.66 -9.97
C ARG A 211 -20.26 9.33 -9.32
N LEU A 212 -21.23 9.31 -8.41
CA LEU A 212 -21.70 8.09 -7.76
C LEU A 212 -22.27 7.09 -8.78
N GLN A 213 -23.07 7.54 -9.75
CA GLN A 213 -23.58 6.69 -10.82
C GLN A 213 -22.45 6.06 -11.62
N GLN A 214 -21.42 6.83 -11.98
CA GLN A 214 -20.26 6.33 -12.72
C GLN A 214 -19.41 5.36 -11.88
N SER A 215 -19.21 5.63 -10.61
CA SER A 215 -18.49 4.74 -9.69
C SER A 215 -19.20 3.39 -9.57
N LEU A 216 -20.51 3.39 -9.38
CA LEU A 216 -21.33 2.17 -9.35
C LEU A 216 -21.23 1.39 -10.67
N GLY A 217 -21.39 2.08 -11.81
CA GLY A 217 -21.32 1.46 -13.13
C GLY A 217 -19.96 0.85 -13.42
N ARG A 218 -18.87 1.58 -13.16
CA ARG A 218 -17.50 1.06 -13.32
C ARG A 218 -17.22 -0.12 -12.40
N THR A 219 -17.71 -0.08 -11.17
CA THR A 219 -17.56 -1.19 -10.23
C THR A 219 -18.30 -2.42 -10.73
N PHE A 220 -19.52 -2.25 -11.22
CA PHE A 220 -20.31 -3.32 -11.82
C PHE A 220 -19.58 -3.98 -13.01
N GLU A 221 -18.98 -3.18 -13.89
CA GLU A 221 -18.34 -3.72 -15.10
C GLU A 221 -16.97 -4.36 -14.85
N ARG A 222 -16.22 -3.85 -13.88
CA ARG A 222 -14.80 -4.20 -13.70
C ARG A 222 -14.51 -5.01 -12.44
N ARG A 223 -15.32 -4.81 -11.40
CA ARG A 223 -15.13 -5.42 -10.09
C ARG A 223 -16.49 -5.72 -9.45
N ALA A 224 -17.28 -6.56 -10.12
CA ALA A 224 -18.59 -6.99 -9.62
C ALA A 224 -18.53 -7.62 -8.21
N ASP A 225 -17.40 -8.28 -7.87
CA ASP A 225 -17.11 -8.83 -6.56
C ASP A 225 -17.23 -7.81 -5.42
N LEU A 226 -16.88 -6.55 -5.68
CA LEU A 226 -17.02 -5.47 -4.69
C LEU A 226 -18.49 -5.12 -4.42
N LEU A 227 -19.35 -5.20 -5.44
CA LEU A 227 -20.79 -4.97 -5.26
C LEU A 227 -21.49 -6.13 -4.54
N GLU A 228 -21.04 -7.37 -4.78
CA GLU A 228 -21.56 -8.57 -4.11
C GLU A 228 -21.32 -8.54 -2.59
N SER A 229 -20.21 -7.98 -2.19
CA SER A 229 -19.83 -7.83 -0.78
C SER A 229 -20.48 -6.64 -0.07
N ARG A 230 -21.25 -5.81 -0.79
CA ARG A 230 -21.82 -4.54 -0.32
C ARG A 230 -23.34 -4.51 -0.41
N SER A 231 -23.99 -3.94 0.61
CA SER A 231 -25.42 -3.64 0.57
C SER A 231 -25.66 -2.27 -0.06
N LEU A 232 -26.23 -2.25 -1.27
CA LEU A 232 -26.61 -1.01 -1.95
C LEU A 232 -27.86 -0.38 -1.33
N SER A 233 -27.84 0.93 -1.11
CA SER A 233 -29.01 1.73 -0.76
C SER A 233 -30.02 1.78 -1.91
N GLY A 234 -31.24 2.25 -1.62
CA GLY A 234 -32.28 2.42 -2.66
C GLY A 234 -31.87 3.41 -3.76
N GLU A 235 -31.13 4.46 -3.40
CA GLU A 235 -30.59 5.43 -4.36
C GLU A 235 -29.51 4.81 -5.23
N GLU A 236 -28.54 4.09 -4.63
CA GLU A 236 -27.46 3.44 -5.36
C GLU A 236 -27.98 2.39 -6.35
N LYS A 237 -28.99 1.60 -5.98
CA LYS A 237 -29.65 0.64 -6.90
C LYS A 237 -30.25 1.35 -8.10
N LYS A 238 -30.98 2.46 -7.86
CA LYS A 238 -31.59 3.24 -8.93
C LYS A 238 -30.52 3.86 -9.86
N LEU A 239 -29.43 4.38 -9.31
CA LEU A 239 -28.32 4.93 -10.10
C LEU A 239 -27.61 3.88 -10.94
N LEU A 240 -27.43 2.68 -10.40
CA LEU A 240 -26.86 1.57 -11.16
C LEU A 240 -27.78 1.11 -12.30
N GLU A 241 -29.09 1.02 -12.04
CA GLU A 241 -30.07 0.70 -13.09
C GLU A 241 -30.11 1.75 -14.20
N GLU A 242 -30.02 3.04 -13.84
CA GLU A 242 -29.91 4.15 -14.81
C GLU A 242 -28.64 4.01 -15.65
N TYR A 243 -27.47 3.74 -15.04
CA TYR A 243 -26.21 3.54 -15.73
C TYR A 243 -26.28 2.38 -16.74
N ILE A 244 -26.81 1.24 -16.31
CA ILE A 244 -26.93 0.04 -17.19
C ILE A 244 -27.82 0.36 -18.40
N ARG A 245 -28.94 1.05 -18.20
CA ARG A 245 -29.84 1.45 -19.30
C ARG A 245 -29.16 2.41 -20.28
N GLU A 246 -28.50 3.46 -19.78
CA GLU A 246 -27.79 4.44 -20.61
C GLU A 246 -26.69 3.79 -21.46
N ARG A 247 -25.99 2.79 -20.90
CA ARG A 247 -24.98 2.01 -21.62
C ARG A 247 -25.58 1.16 -22.72
N ASP A 248 -26.69 0.47 -22.45
CA ASP A 248 -27.31 -0.45 -23.40
C ASP A 248 -28.00 0.30 -24.58
N ASP A 249 -28.30 1.60 -24.38
CA ASP A 249 -28.86 2.49 -25.39
C ASP A 249 -27.76 3.22 -26.24
N SER A 250 -26.45 3.10 -25.91
CA SER A 250 -25.30 3.78 -26.54
C SER A 250 -24.55 2.86 -27.51
#